data_2692debf83af3da6de64031e4c89c8b2
#
_entry.id   2692debf83af3da6de64031e4c89c8b2
#
_cell.length_a   1.000
_cell.length_b   1.000
_cell.length_c   1.000
_cell.angle_alpha   90.00
_cell.angle_beta   90.00
_cell.angle_gamma   90.00
#
_symmetry.space_group_name_H-M   'P 1'
#
loop_
_entity.id
_entity.type
_entity.pdbx_description
1 polymer ?
#
loop_
_entity_poly.entity_id
_entity_poly.type
_entity_poly.pdbx_seq_one_letter_code
_entity_poly.pdbx_strand_id
1 'polypeptide(L)'
;MNSKKRAYVSVYNKERIVEFCQYLVEYGYEIVATEGTCKVLTEAGIKAISAHELTGYPEPLGGKIRALHPAIYTGIIANELSEEQLSELGDKDIYPIELVVVNCYPFVEDMEAGVDFKEAASHIDSNGVALLNAAAKNYLHTVVVCDPDDYDRVLCDLAAGAI
;
A
#
# COMPACT_ATOMS: atom_id res chain seq x y z
N MET A 1 0.09 2.14 24.48
CA MET A 1 1.07 1.81 23.42
C MET A 1 0.87 2.81 22.29
N ASN A 2 1.92 3.51 21.87
CA ASN A 2 1.81 4.37 20.68
C ASN A 2 1.64 3.43 19.48
N SER A 3 0.42 3.29 18.95
CA SER A 3 0.20 2.49 17.76
C SER A 3 0.94 3.19 16.62
N LYS A 4 1.91 2.50 16.02
CA LYS A 4 2.56 3.00 14.81
C LYS A 4 1.50 3.11 13.71
N LYS A 5 1.25 4.31 13.21
CA LYS A 5 0.46 4.50 12.00
C LYS A 5 1.25 3.95 10.80
N ARG A 6 0.64 3.13 9.99
CA ARG A 6 1.33 2.52 8.84
C ARG A 6 0.56 2.75 7.55
N ALA A 7 1.28 3.19 6.51
CA ALA A 7 0.77 3.29 5.15
C ALA A 7 1.43 2.24 4.26
N TYR A 8 0.64 1.53 3.46
CA TYR A 8 1.14 0.61 2.43
C TYR A 8 1.03 1.26 1.06
N VAL A 9 2.14 1.32 0.32
CA VAL A 9 2.23 2.04 -0.96
C VAL A 9 2.73 1.12 -2.08
N SER A 10 1.88 0.89 -3.06
CA SER A 10 2.17 0.09 -4.25
C SER A 10 1.60 0.77 -5.49
N VAL A 11 2.38 1.58 -6.15
CA VAL A 11 1.90 2.38 -7.28
C VAL A 11 2.68 2.07 -8.56
N TYR A 12 1.96 1.95 -9.68
CA TYR A 12 2.51 1.91 -11.02
C TYR A 12 2.89 3.34 -11.47
N ASN A 13 1.90 4.24 -11.50
CA ASN A 13 2.13 5.66 -11.73
C ASN A 13 2.79 6.28 -10.49
N LYS A 14 4.00 6.81 -10.67
CA LYS A 14 4.80 7.42 -9.60
C LYS A 14 4.58 8.93 -9.45
N GLU A 15 3.61 9.48 -10.20
CA GLU A 15 3.31 10.90 -10.16
C GLU A 15 2.99 11.34 -8.72
N ARG A 16 3.68 12.39 -8.28
CA ARG A 16 3.53 13.03 -6.96
C ARG A 16 3.68 12.10 -5.74
N ILE A 17 4.05 10.83 -5.93
CA ILE A 17 4.12 9.85 -4.81
C ILE A 17 5.17 10.24 -3.76
N VAL A 18 6.28 10.85 -4.18
CA VAL A 18 7.34 11.29 -3.26
C VAL A 18 6.81 12.39 -2.36
N GLU A 19 6.20 13.43 -2.93
CA GLU A 19 5.60 14.53 -2.18
C GLU A 19 4.52 14.01 -1.22
N PHE A 20 3.62 13.17 -1.70
CA PHE A 20 2.56 12.59 -0.89
C PHE A 20 3.11 11.78 0.29
N CYS A 21 4.08 10.89 0.06
CA CYS A 21 4.69 10.10 1.12
C CYS A 21 5.51 10.94 2.11
N GLN A 22 6.10 12.05 1.67
CA GLN A 22 6.78 12.96 2.57
C GLN A 22 5.80 13.55 3.60
N TYR A 23 4.64 14.02 3.17
CA TYR A 23 3.60 14.48 4.08
C TYR A 23 3.09 13.37 4.99
N LEU A 24 2.89 12.15 4.48
CA LEU A 24 2.48 11.02 5.33
C LEU A 24 3.49 10.77 6.46
N VAL A 25 4.79 10.85 6.17
CA VAL A 25 5.84 10.73 7.20
C VAL A 25 5.75 11.86 8.23
N GLU A 26 5.48 13.10 7.82
CA GLU A 26 5.27 14.24 8.70
C GLU A 26 4.04 14.05 9.61
N TYR A 27 3.00 13.36 9.12
CA TYR A 27 1.83 12.94 9.91
C TYR A 27 2.06 11.67 10.75
N GLY A 28 3.30 11.17 10.78
CA GLY A 28 3.71 10.06 11.64
C GLY A 28 3.48 8.67 11.07
N TYR A 29 3.22 8.55 9.77
CA TYR A 29 3.11 7.25 9.12
C TYR A 29 4.47 6.61 8.86
N GLU A 30 4.60 5.34 9.20
CA GLU A 30 5.66 4.47 8.69
C GLU A 30 5.25 3.97 7.30
N ILE A 31 6.11 4.17 6.30
CA ILE A 31 5.82 3.77 4.93
C ILE A 31 6.34 2.36 4.67
N VAL A 32 5.45 1.48 4.24
CA VAL A 32 5.77 0.16 3.68
C VAL A 32 5.45 0.19 2.19
N ALA A 33 6.36 -0.25 1.34
CA ALA A 33 6.16 -0.17 -0.10
C ALA A 33 6.68 -1.40 -0.85
N THR A 34 6.12 -1.66 -2.04
CA THR A 34 6.71 -2.61 -3.00
C THR A 34 8.08 -2.12 -3.45
N GLU A 35 8.98 -3.04 -3.82
CA GLU A 35 10.39 -2.75 -4.16
C GLU A 35 10.55 -1.55 -5.11
N GLY A 36 9.80 -1.52 -6.23
CA GLY A 36 9.90 -0.43 -7.20
C GLY A 36 9.47 0.92 -6.65
N THR A 37 8.49 0.96 -5.74
CA THR A 37 8.05 2.19 -5.06
C THR A 37 9.01 2.56 -3.94
N CYS A 38 9.45 1.58 -3.15
CA CYS A 38 10.41 1.77 -2.07
C CYS A 38 11.71 2.40 -2.59
N LYS A 39 12.22 1.93 -3.73
CA LYS A 39 13.40 2.49 -4.38
C LYS A 39 13.23 3.97 -4.70
N VAL A 40 12.12 4.35 -5.33
CA VAL A 40 11.83 5.77 -5.67
C VAL A 40 11.78 6.64 -4.42
N LEU A 41 11.13 6.16 -3.36
CA LEU A 41 11.02 6.91 -2.10
C LEU A 41 12.38 7.05 -1.40
N THR A 42 13.18 5.99 -1.34
CA THR A 42 14.50 6.02 -0.68
C THR A 42 15.51 6.87 -1.45
N GLU A 43 15.50 6.85 -2.78
CA GLU A 43 16.31 7.74 -3.62
C GLU A 43 15.95 9.22 -3.40
N ALA A 44 14.71 9.52 -3.04
CA ALA A 44 14.24 10.85 -2.67
C ALA A 44 14.49 11.20 -1.17
N GLY A 45 15.15 10.33 -0.41
CA GLY A 45 15.46 10.54 1.00
C GLY A 45 14.34 10.21 1.98
N ILE A 46 13.25 9.60 1.52
CA ILE A 46 12.14 9.16 2.38
C ILE A 46 12.44 7.76 2.91
N LYS A 47 12.37 7.61 4.23
CA LYS A 47 12.53 6.29 4.85
C LYS A 47 11.30 5.43 4.56
N ALA A 48 11.49 4.37 3.81
CA ALA A 48 10.47 3.37 3.52
C ALA A 48 11.02 1.96 3.79
N ILE A 49 10.15 1.07 4.23
CA ILE A 49 10.43 -0.35 4.45
C ILE A 49 9.91 -1.10 3.23
N SER A 50 10.73 -1.96 2.63
CA SER A 50 10.21 -2.77 1.52
C SER A 50 9.27 -3.86 2.04
N ALA A 51 8.31 -4.28 1.21
CA ALA A 51 7.43 -5.39 1.54
C ALA A 51 8.21 -6.68 1.83
N HIS A 52 9.35 -6.87 1.15
CA HIS A 52 10.26 -7.97 1.41
C HIS A 52 10.90 -7.87 2.81
N GLU A 53 11.40 -6.70 3.18
CA GLU A 53 12.00 -6.46 4.50
C GLU A 53 10.97 -6.68 5.63
N LEU A 54 9.73 -6.20 5.43
CA LEU A 54 8.66 -6.36 6.40
C LEU A 54 8.26 -7.82 6.60
N THR A 55 8.17 -8.59 5.51
CA THR A 55 7.63 -9.95 5.54
C THR A 55 8.68 -11.04 5.68
N GLY A 56 9.94 -10.72 5.39
CA GLY A 56 11.01 -11.71 5.22
C GLY A 56 10.81 -12.62 4.01
N TYR A 57 9.80 -12.35 3.17
CA TYR A 57 9.47 -13.16 2.01
C TYR A 57 9.95 -12.50 0.72
N PRO A 58 10.79 -13.18 -0.08
CA PRO A 58 11.29 -12.61 -1.33
C PRO A 58 10.15 -12.38 -2.32
N GLU A 59 10.39 -11.52 -3.30
CA GLU A 59 9.46 -11.31 -4.42
C GLU A 59 9.73 -12.32 -5.54
N PRO A 60 9.15 -13.54 -5.48
CA PRO A 60 9.43 -14.59 -6.46
C PRO A 60 8.82 -14.27 -7.82
N LEU A 61 9.24 -15.03 -8.83
CA LEU A 61 8.72 -14.95 -10.19
C LEU A 61 8.87 -13.56 -10.82
N GLY A 62 10.00 -12.89 -10.55
CA GLY A 62 10.26 -11.54 -11.07
C GLY A 62 9.31 -10.49 -10.51
N GLY A 63 8.87 -10.67 -9.25
CA GLY A 63 7.99 -9.72 -8.58
C GLY A 63 6.50 -9.90 -8.93
N LYS A 64 6.10 -11.03 -9.48
CA LYS A 64 4.66 -11.33 -9.74
C LYS A 64 3.87 -11.53 -8.44
N ILE A 65 4.53 -11.87 -7.34
CA ILE A 65 3.94 -11.93 -5.99
C ILE A 65 4.76 -10.98 -5.12
N ARG A 66 4.19 -9.82 -4.76
CA ARG A 66 4.89 -8.76 -4.03
C ARG A 66 4.26 -8.45 -2.68
N ALA A 67 2.95 -8.49 -2.62
CA ALA A 67 2.20 -7.95 -1.48
C ALA A 67 1.17 -8.93 -0.90
N LEU A 68 0.97 -10.07 -1.54
CA LEU A 68 0.04 -11.10 -1.09
C LEU A 68 0.68 -11.94 0.02
N HIS A 69 0.94 -11.30 1.15
CA HIS A 69 1.49 -11.96 2.33
C HIS A 69 0.53 -11.79 3.52
N PRO A 70 0.32 -12.83 4.33
CA PRO A 70 -0.60 -12.75 5.49
C PRO A 70 -0.35 -11.55 6.40
N ALA A 71 0.89 -11.18 6.65
CA ALA A 71 1.22 -10.03 7.49
C ALA A 71 0.67 -8.71 6.93
N ILE A 72 0.79 -8.47 5.62
CA ILE A 72 0.28 -7.26 4.96
C ILE A 72 -1.25 -7.30 4.93
N TYR A 73 -1.81 -8.41 4.46
CA TYR A 73 -3.25 -8.56 4.31
C TYR A 73 -3.99 -8.48 5.65
N THR A 74 -3.43 -9.13 6.69
CA THR A 74 -3.95 -9.04 8.05
C THR A 74 -3.87 -7.61 8.58
N GLY A 75 -2.75 -6.90 8.35
CA GLY A 75 -2.60 -5.50 8.76
C GLY A 75 -3.66 -4.59 8.13
N ILE A 76 -4.03 -4.82 6.86
CA ILE A 76 -5.07 -4.04 6.16
C ILE A 76 -6.47 -4.36 6.70
N ILE A 77 -6.75 -5.63 7.02
CA ILE A 77 -8.08 -6.06 7.51
C ILE A 77 -8.26 -5.81 9.01
N ALA A 78 -7.17 -5.60 9.75
CA ALA A 78 -7.20 -5.40 11.20
C ALA A 78 -8.06 -4.18 11.57
N ASN A 79 -9.16 -4.41 12.29
CA ASN A 79 -10.10 -3.40 12.75
C ASN A 79 -10.69 -3.82 14.11
N GLU A 80 -11.23 -2.89 14.86
CA GLU A 80 -11.94 -3.13 16.14
C GLU A 80 -11.42 -4.35 16.93
N LEU A 81 -10.10 -4.47 17.03
CA LEU A 81 -9.44 -5.65 17.56
C LEU A 81 -9.64 -5.72 19.08
N SER A 82 -9.98 -6.91 19.57
CA SER A 82 -9.93 -7.21 21.01
C SER A 82 -8.48 -7.16 21.52
N GLU A 83 -8.31 -7.00 22.84
CA GLU A 83 -6.98 -7.06 23.46
C GLU A 83 -6.23 -8.36 23.12
N GLU A 84 -6.96 -9.48 23.03
CA GLU A 84 -6.41 -10.78 22.65
C GLU A 84 -5.90 -10.77 21.21
N GLN A 85 -6.66 -10.22 20.26
CA GLN A 85 -6.26 -10.09 18.87
C GLN A 85 -5.09 -9.12 18.70
N LEU A 86 -5.07 -8.02 19.43
CA LEU A 86 -3.93 -7.09 19.43
C LEU A 86 -2.65 -7.76 19.96
N SER A 87 -2.77 -8.60 21.01
CA SER A 87 -1.66 -9.38 21.52
C SER A 87 -1.16 -10.40 20.49
N GLU A 88 -2.08 -11.11 19.84
CA GLU A 88 -1.74 -12.07 18.77
C GLU A 88 -0.99 -11.42 17.61
N LEU A 89 -1.40 -10.23 17.18
CA LEU A 89 -0.74 -9.47 16.13
C LEU A 89 0.64 -8.97 16.59
N GLY A 90 0.73 -8.49 17.82
CA GLY A 90 1.98 -8.01 18.42
C GLY A 90 3.04 -9.11 18.50
N ASP A 91 2.65 -10.33 18.86
CA ASP A 91 3.52 -11.50 18.91
C ASP A 91 4.09 -11.89 17.54
N LYS A 92 3.39 -11.51 16.48
CA LYS A 92 3.80 -11.74 15.08
C LYS A 92 4.43 -10.52 14.41
N ASP A 93 4.62 -9.43 15.15
CA ASP A 93 5.11 -8.14 14.65
C ASP A 93 4.25 -7.57 13.50
N ILE A 94 2.95 -7.86 13.53
CA ILE A 94 1.96 -7.36 12.57
C ILE A 94 1.30 -6.11 13.16
N TYR A 95 1.36 -5.00 12.41
CA TYR A 95 0.73 -3.74 12.79
C TYR A 95 -0.40 -3.39 11.83
N PRO A 96 -1.49 -2.77 12.30
CA PRO A 96 -2.55 -2.26 11.44
C PRO A 96 -2.00 -1.32 10.37
N ILE A 97 -2.59 -1.41 9.17
CA ILE A 97 -2.32 -0.53 8.02
C ILE A 97 -3.55 0.35 7.84
N GLU A 98 -3.41 1.62 8.19
CA GLU A 98 -4.52 2.57 8.21
C GLU A 98 -4.70 3.30 6.88
N LEU A 99 -3.69 3.24 5.97
CA LEU A 99 -3.73 3.88 4.67
C LEU A 99 -3.12 2.97 3.61
N VAL A 100 -3.87 2.77 2.51
CA VAL A 100 -3.45 1.94 1.38
C VAL A 100 -3.48 2.79 0.11
N VAL A 101 -2.30 2.97 -0.50
CA VAL A 101 -2.12 3.71 -1.75
C VAL A 101 -1.74 2.74 -2.84
N VAL A 102 -2.66 2.46 -3.73
CA VAL A 102 -2.45 1.50 -4.82
C VAL A 102 -3.05 2.03 -6.10
N ASN A 103 -2.23 2.30 -7.09
CA ASN A 103 -2.70 2.41 -8.47
C ASN A 103 -2.16 1.26 -9.30
N CYS A 104 -3.03 0.68 -10.10
CA CYS A 104 -2.73 -0.48 -10.92
C CYS A 104 -2.12 -0.06 -12.26
N TYR A 105 -1.58 -1.04 -12.96
CA TYR A 105 -1.15 -0.88 -14.34
C TYR A 105 -2.35 -0.47 -15.24
N PRO A 106 -2.16 0.45 -16.20
CA PRO A 106 -3.22 0.95 -17.07
C PRO A 106 -3.62 -0.07 -18.15
N PHE A 107 -4.27 -1.16 -17.74
CA PHE A 107 -4.63 -2.28 -18.60
C PHE A 107 -5.57 -1.87 -19.76
N VAL A 108 -6.46 -0.90 -19.52
CA VAL A 108 -7.43 -0.47 -20.54
C VAL A 108 -6.72 0.22 -21.71
N GLU A 109 -5.77 1.08 -21.40
CA GLU A 109 -4.97 1.80 -22.41
C GLU A 109 -4.18 0.85 -23.29
N ASP A 110 -3.63 -0.23 -22.72
CA ASP A 110 -2.91 -1.25 -23.48
C ASP A 110 -3.84 -1.99 -24.45
N MET A 111 -5.04 -2.33 -24.00
CA MET A 111 -6.04 -3.00 -24.84
C MET A 111 -6.49 -2.10 -26.00
N GLU A 112 -6.67 -0.80 -25.75
CA GLU A 112 -7.00 0.18 -26.77
C GLU A 112 -5.83 0.41 -27.76
N ALA A 113 -4.59 0.30 -27.29
CA ALA A 113 -3.40 0.35 -28.13
C ALA A 113 -3.18 -0.92 -28.97
N GLY A 114 -4.00 -1.98 -28.77
CA GLY A 114 -3.95 -3.22 -29.53
C GLY A 114 -2.83 -4.18 -29.13
N VAL A 115 -2.42 -4.13 -27.86
CA VAL A 115 -1.47 -5.08 -27.28
C VAL A 115 -2.02 -6.52 -27.37
N ASP A 116 -1.15 -7.48 -27.69
CA ASP A 116 -1.54 -8.89 -27.76
C ASP A 116 -2.10 -9.42 -26.45
N PHE A 117 -3.12 -10.28 -26.51
CA PHE A 117 -3.78 -10.86 -25.34
C PHE A 117 -2.83 -11.53 -24.34
N LYS A 118 -1.79 -12.19 -24.83
CA LYS A 118 -0.79 -12.85 -23.98
C LYS A 118 0.06 -11.82 -23.22
N GLU A 119 0.40 -10.73 -23.87
CA GLU A 119 1.13 -9.63 -23.27
C GLU A 119 0.23 -8.88 -22.29
N ALA A 120 -0.98 -8.53 -22.70
CA ALA A 120 -1.98 -7.89 -21.86
C ALA A 120 -2.27 -8.70 -20.57
N ALA A 121 -2.36 -10.02 -20.66
CA ALA A 121 -2.55 -10.87 -19.48
C ALA A 121 -1.40 -10.75 -18.46
N SER A 122 -0.18 -10.43 -18.92
CA SER A 122 0.97 -10.21 -18.01
C SER A 122 0.89 -8.88 -17.26
N HIS A 123 0.06 -7.94 -17.73
CA HIS A 123 -0.15 -6.63 -17.14
C HIS A 123 -1.30 -6.58 -16.12
N ILE A 124 -2.02 -7.70 -15.93
CA ILE A 124 -3.07 -7.78 -14.90
C ILE A 124 -2.43 -7.70 -13.51
N ASP A 125 -2.74 -6.64 -12.76
CA ASP A 125 -2.25 -6.46 -11.40
C ASP A 125 -3.10 -7.24 -10.38
N SER A 126 -2.73 -8.49 -10.16
CA SER A 126 -3.40 -9.34 -9.18
C SER A 126 -3.12 -8.94 -7.73
N ASN A 127 -1.96 -8.30 -7.45
CA ASN A 127 -1.58 -7.89 -6.11
C ASN A 127 -2.32 -6.61 -5.70
N GLY A 128 -2.30 -5.59 -6.55
CA GLY A 128 -2.96 -4.31 -6.29
C GLY A 128 -4.46 -4.49 -6.07
N VAL A 129 -5.12 -5.23 -6.95
CA VAL A 129 -6.57 -5.51 -6.83
C VAL A 129 -6.91 -6.22 -5.52
N ALA A 130 -6.11 -7.20 -5.08
CA ALA A 130 -6.36 -7.90 -3.82
C ALA A 130 -6.22 -6.98 -2.61
N LEU A 131 -5.23 -6.07 -2.61
CA LEU A 131 -5.04 -5.10 -1.53
C LEU A 131 -6.17 -4.06 -1.49
N LEU A 132 -6.59 -3.56 -2.66
CA LEU A 132 -7.72 -2.64 -2.77
C LEU A 132 -9.00 -3.28 -2.24
N ASN A 133 -9.25 -4.55 -2.56
CA ASN A 133 -10.41 -5.29 -2.06
C ASN A 133 -10.37 -5.43 -0.53
N ALA A 134 -9.22 -5.78 0.04
CA ALA A 134 -9.04 -5.86 1.50
C ALA A 134 -9.29 -4.52 2.19
N ALA A 135 -8.71 -3.45 1.65
CA ALA A 135 -8.86 -2.10 2.19
C ALA A 135 -10.30 -1.59 2.06
N ALA A 136 -10.96 -1.83 0.93
CA ALA A 136 -12.37 -1.50 0.74
C ALA A 136 -13.29 -2.23 1.71
N LYS A 137 -12.98 -3.48 2.04
CA LYS A 137 -13.71 -4.22 3.08
C LYS A 137 -13.58 -3.57 4.45
N ASN A 138 -12.43 -2.96 4.73
CA ASN A 138 -12.12 -2.31 6.00
C ASN A 138 -12.23 -0.77 5.94
N TYR A 139 -13.09 -0.22 5.08
CA TYR A 139 -13.16 1.21 4.76
C TYR A 139 -13.42 2.13 5.96
N LEU A 140 -13.96 1.62 7.06
CA LEU A 140 -14.16 2.39 8.29
C LEU A 140 -12.85 2.68 9.05
N HIS A 141 -11.80 1.92 8.78
CA HIS A 141 -10.52 1.99 9.51
C HIS A 141 -9.31 2.15 8.58
N THR A 142 -9.52 1.97 7.27
CA THR A 142 -8.43 2.04 6.28
C THR A 142 -8.81 3.00 5.16
N VAL A 143 -8.01 4.05 5.00
CA VAL A 143 -8.13 4.98 3.88
C VAL A 143 -7.56 4.32 2.63
N VAL A 144 -8.29 4.42 1.52
CA VAL A 144 -7.89 3.84 0.22
C VAL A 144 -7.70 4.94 -0.80
N VAL A 145 -6.53 4.96 -1.44
CA VAL A 145 -6.18 5.95 -2.47
C VAL A 145 -5.75 5.21 -3.73
N CYS A 146 -6.49 5.41 -4.82
CA CYS A 146 -6.25 4.73 -6.11
C CYS A 146 -5.72 5.67 -7.19
N ASP A 147 -5.90 6.97 -7.03
CA ASP A 147 -5.57 7.97 -8.02
C ASP A 147 -4.67 9.06 -7.43
N PRO A 148 -3.59 9.46 -8.12
CA PRO A 148 -2.76 10.59 -7.71
C PRO A 148 -3.54 11.92 -7.56
N ASP A 149 -4.63 12.09 -8.30
CA ASP A 149 -5.48 13.28 -8.22
C ASP A 149 -6.18 13.43 -6.86
N ASP A 150 -6.34 12.33 -6.11
CA ASP A 150 -6.91 12.34 -4.76
C ASP A 150 -5.90 12.71 -3.65
N TYR A 151 -4.61 12.80 -3.94
CA TYR A 151 -3.58 13.02 -2.91
C TYR A 151 -3.83 14.31 -2.10
N ASP A 152 -4.12 15.41 -2.76
CA ASP A 152 -4.36 16.70 -2.08
C ASP A 152 -5.56 16.66 -1.15
N ARG A 153 -6.64 15.98 -1.58
CA ARG A 153 -7.83 15.79 -0.77
C ARG A 153 -7.51 14.99 0.49
N VAL A 154 -6.80 13.87 0.35
CA VAL A 154 -6.41 13.02 1.49
C VAL A 154 -5.52 13.79 2.47
N LEU A 155 -4.56 14.58 1.97
CA LEU A 155 -3.71 15.43 2.82
C LEU A 155 -4.53 16.50 3.55
N CYS A 156 -5.52 17.11 2.89
CA CYS A 156 -6.43 18.06 3.55
C CYS A 156 -7.24 17.38 4.66
N ASP A 157 -7.76 16.17 4.42
CA ASP A 157 -8.54 15.41 5.40
C ASP A 157 -7.67 14.97 6.59
N LEU A 158 -6.42 14.56 6.36
CA LEU A 158 -5.44 14.28 7.41
C LEU A 158 -5.13 15.53 8.24
N ALA A 159 -4.91 16.68 7.59
CA ALA A 159 -4.66 17.95 8.28
C ALA A 159 -5.84 18.41 9.13
N ALA A 160 -7.04 18.11 8.71
CA ALA A 160 -8.27 18.41 9.43
C ALA A 160 -8.58 17.39 10.57
N GLY A 161 -7.83 16.30 10.65
CA GLY A 161 -8.11 15.20 11.58
C GLY A 161 -9.43 14.47 11.26
N ALA A 162 -9.83 14.47 9.99
CA ALA A 162 -11.04 13.81 9.51
C ALA A 162 -10.82 12.32 9.22
N ILE A 163 -9.56 11.92 9.07
CA ILE A 163 -9.10 10.55 8.87
C ILE A 163 -7.82 10.29 9.68
#